data_821c62adc89861c9c84aea2511a17cce
#
_entry.id   821c62adc89861c9c84aea2511a17cce
#
_cell.length_a   1.000
_cell.length_b   1.000
_cell.length_c   1.000
_cell.angle_alpha   90.00
_cell.angle_beta   90.00
_cell.angle_gamma   90.00
#
_symmetry.space_group_name_H-M   'P 1'
#
loop_
_entity.id
_entity.type
_entity.pdbx_description
1 polymer ?
#
loop_
_entity_poly.entity_id
_entity_poly.type
_entity_poly.pdbx_seq_one_letter_code
_entity_poly.pdbx_strand_id
1 'polypeptide(L)'
;GVGYLHLRTYISTADPQLRSAFAAFRAQDIRDFVIDLRYNGGGLVSISELVNNLLGGDRGALDVQYSIVHRSSKANQDSITRFRAVPEATRPVRIAFLTTDATASASEININAMRAWAEVAIVGSDTYGKPVGQLAFDLSNACTDRLRLVTFKTVNANGVGDYYEGLASSMTFACAADDTLGAPMGD
;
A
#
# COMPACT_ATOMS: atom_id res chain seq x y z
N GLY A 1 17.99 10.80 10.20
CA GLY A 1 17.87 10.79 8.73
C GLY A 1 16.45 10.46 8.29
N VAL A 2 16.14 10.71 7.02
CA VAL A 2 14.88 10.36 6.38
C VAL A 2 15.15 9.26 5.34
N GLY A 3 14.36 8.20 5.35
CA GLY A 3 14.40 7.15 4.33
C GLY A 3 13.53 7.55 3.15
N TYR A 4 14.10 7.61 1.95
CA TYR A 4 13.35 7.82 0.72
C TYR A 4 13.30 6.52 -0.09
N LEU A 5 12.09 6.10 -0.45
CA LEU A 5 11.84 4.94 -1.30
C LEU A 5 10.92 5.32 -2.44
N HIS A 6 11.38 5.18 -3.68
CA HIS A 6 10.53 5.25 -4.85
C HIS A 6 10.13 3.84 -5.29
N LEU A 7 8.84 3.52 -5.20
CA LEU A 7 8.27 2.26 -5.66
C LEU A 7 7.36 2.50 -6.86
N ARG A 8 7.83 2.13 -8.04
CA ARG A 8 7.11 2.40 -9.29
C ARG A 8 5.92 1.48 -9.54
N THR A 9 6.00 0.23 -9.07
CA THR A 9 4.95 -0.77 -9.26
C THR A 9 5.13 -1.94 -8.30
N TYR A 10 4.06 -2.60 -7.93
CA TYR A 10 4.06 -3.76 -7.03
C TYR A 10 4.18 -5.06 -7.83
N ILE A 11 5.39 -5.46 -8.16
CA ILE A 11 5.73 -6.69 -8.91
C ILE A 11 6.70 -7.57 -8.13
N SER A 12 6.73 -8.87 -8.43
CA SER A 12 7.54 -9.83 -7.68
C SER A 12 9.04 -9.54 -7.70
N THR A 13 9.56 -8.96 -8.77
CA THR A 13 10.97 -8.57 -8.89
C THR A 13 11.36 -7.40 -7.98
N ALA A 14 10.40 -6.70 -7.37
CA ALA A 14 10.68 -5.66 -6.38
C ALA A 14 11.07 -6.23 -4.99
N ASP A 15 10.70 -7.48 -4.66
CA ASP A 15 10.96 -8.08 -3.32
C ASP A 15 12.43 -7.95 -2.89
N PRO A 16 13.44 -8.49 -3.63
CA PRO A 16 14.83 -8.41 -3.18
C PRO A 16 15.35 -6.97 -3.07
N GLN A 17 14.87 -6.07 -3.92
CA GLN A 17 15.25 -4.66 -3.89
C GLN A 17 14.67 -3.95 -2.66
N LEU A 18 13.41 -4.20 -2.34
CA LEU A 18 12.74 -3.69 -1.14
C LEU A 18 13.47 -4.15 0.13
N ARG A 19 13.76 -5.45 0.24
CA ARG A 19 14.52 -5.98 1.39
C ARG A 19 15.89 -5.35 1.53
N SER A 20 16.61 -5.19 0.43
CA SER A 20 17.93 -4.55 0.45
C SER A 20 17.86 -3.09 0.92
N ALA A 21 16.89 -2.31 0.42
CA ALA A 21 16.68 -0.94 0.81
C ALA A 21 16.31 -0.82 2.31
N PHE A 22 15.36 -1.65 2.77
CA PHE A 22 14.94 -1.62 4.18
C PHE A 22 16.01 -2.14 5.14
N ALA A 23 16.86 -3.09 4.73
CA ALA A 23 18.03 -3.49 5.51
C ALA A 23 18.99 -2.30 5.73
N ALA A 24 19.21 -1.48 4.69
CA ALA A 24 20.03 -0.26 4.80
C ALA A 24 19.37 0.80 5.69
N PHE A 25 18.06 1.01 5.57
CA PHE A 25 17.32 1.93 6.43
C PHE A 25 17.37 1.48 7.91
N ARG A 26 17.16 0.18 8.14
CA ARG A 26 17.24 -0.38 9.49
C ARG A 26 18.62 -0.22 10.11
N ALA A 27 19.68 -0.47 9.34
CA ALA A 27 21.08 -0.32 9.81
C ALA A 27 21.39 1.11 10.26
N GLN A 28 20.67 2.11 9.73
CA GLN A 28 20.78 3.53 10.07
C GLN A 28 19.74 4.02 11.08
N ASP A 29 18.92 3.12 11.64
CA ASP A 29 17.77 3.43 12.53
C ASP A 29 16.87 4.53 11.97
N ILE A 30 16.56 4.45 10.68
CA ILE A 30 15.64 5.39 10.02
C ILE A 30 14.22 5.16 10.56
N ARG A 31 13.57 6.27 10.96
CA ARG A 31 12.22 6.27 11.55
C ARG A 31 11.24 7.19 10.85
N ASP A 32 11.72 8.08 10.02
CA ASP A 32 10.92 8.97 9.18
C ASP A 32 11.10 8.56 7.72
N PHE A 33 9.99 8.39 7.02
CA PHE A 33 10.01 7.88 5.65
C PHE A 33 9.26 8.80 4.69
N VAL A 34 9.78 8.88 3.49
CA VAL A 34 9.07 9.36 2.29
C VAL A 34 8.97 8.17 1.34
N ILE A 35 7.75 7.73 1.08
CA ILE A 35 7.45 6.64 0.15
C ILE A 35 6.79 7.25 -1.09
N ASP A 36 7.53 7.28 -2.18
CA ASP A 36 7.07 7.85 -3.44
C ASP A 36 6.30 6.83 -4.25
N LEU A 37 4.98 7.02 -4.32
CA LEU A 37 4.02 6.21 -5.05
C LEU A 37 3.37 6.99 -6.20
N ARG A 38 3.96 8.13 -6.61
CA ARG A 38 3.43 8.88 -7.73
C ARG A 38 3.38 7.99 -8.97
N TYR A 39 2.25 8.03 -9.67
CA TYR A 39 1.96 7.23 -10.87
C TYR A 39 1.99 5.69 -10.66
N ASN A 40 1.97 5.22 -9.42
CA ASN A 40 1.96 3.81 -9.10
C ASN A 40 0.51 3.27 -9.01
N GLY A 41 0.02 2.65 -10.07
CA GLY A 41 -1.33 2.07 -10.16
C GLY A 41 -1.52 0.78 -9.33
N GLY A 42 -0.54 0.40 -8.50
CA GLY A 42 -0.61 -0.80 -7.67
C GLY A 42 0.10 -2.02 -8.27
N GLY A 43 -0.54 -3.17 -8.16
CA GLY A 43 -0.02 -4.46 -8.64
C GLY A 43 -0.32 -5.60 -7.67
N LEU A 44 0.68 -6.41 -7.36
CA LEU A 44 0.53 -7.58 -6.50
C LEU A 44 0.29 -7.18 -5.03
N VAL A 45 -0.81 -7.65 -4.48
CA VAL A 45 -1.17 -7.47 -3.06
C VAL A 45 -0.08 -8.06 -2.15
N SER A 46 0.54 -9.18 -2.53
CA SER A 46 1.63 -9.80 -1.77
C SER A 46 2.86 -8.90 -1.62
N ILE A 47 3.14 -8.03 -2.59
CA ILE A 47 4.22 -7.05 -2.47
C ILE A 47 3.80 -5.88 -1.58
N SER A 48 2.53 -5.48 -1.60
CA SER A 48 2.00 -4.51 -0.62
C SER A 48 2.10 -5.06 0.81
N GLU A 49 1.76 -6.34 1.03
CA GLU A 49 1.96 -7.01 2.32
C GLU A 49 3.42 -7.00 2.77
N LEU A 50 4.35 -7.24 1.84
CA LEU A 50 5.78 -7.17 2.15
C LEU A 50 6.19 -5.77 2.59
N VAL A 51 5.77 -4.72 1.87
CA VAL A 51 6.09 -3.33 2.23
C VAL A 51 5.52 -2.98 3.61
N ASN A 52 4.27 -3.40 3.90
CA ASN A 52 3.68 -3.23 5.23
C ASN A 52 4.50 -3.95 6.31
N ASN A 53 4.95 -5.19 6.06
CA ASN A 53 5.79 -5.93 6.99
C ASN A 53 7.15 -5.24 7.21
N LEU A 54 7.74 -4.70 6.16
CA LEU A 54 9.01 -3.95 6.22
C LEU A 54 8.87 -2.63 7.00
N LEU A 55 7.70 -2.00 6.97
CA LEU A 55 7.36 -0.83 7.75
C LEU A 55 6.81 -1.17 9.15
N GLY A 56 6.51 -2.42 9.43
CA GLY A 56 5.82 -2.87 10.63
C GLY A 56 6.72 -3.59 11.65
N GLY A 57 7.97 -3.20 11.79
CA GLY A 57 8.94 -3.92 12.65
C GLY A 57 8.66 -3.88 14.16
N ASP A 58 7.72 -3.08 14.60
CA ASP A 58 7.20 -3.03 15.98
C ASP A 58 5.80 -3.65 16.10
N ARG A 59 5.27 -4.23 15.01
CA ARG A 59 3.96 -4.88 15.02
C ARG A 59 4.06 -6.34 15.42
N GLY A 60 3.07 -6.77 16.18
CA GLY A 60 2.94 -8.16 16.62
C GLY A 60 2.19 -9.03 15.59
N ALA A 61 2.30 -10.35 15.74
CA ALA A 61 1.61 -11.30 14.87
C ALA A 61 0.07 -11.27 14.97
N LEU A 62 -0.49 -10.55 15.94
CA LEU A 62 -1.93 -10.34 16.07
C LEU A 62 -2.39 -9.03 15.42
N ASP A 63 -1.47 -8.12 15.12
CA ASP A 63 -1.80 -6.83 14.53
C ASP A 63 -2.24 -6.99 13.07
N VAL A 64 -3.33 -6.32 12.71
CA VAL A 64 -3.97 -6.46 11.41
C VAL A 64 -3.40 -5.44 10.43
N GLN A 65 -2.94 -5.89 9.28
CA GLN A 65 -2.62 -4.98 8.16
C GLN A 65 -3.92 -4.48 7.50
N TYR A 66 -4.72 -5.44 7.03
CA TYR A 66 -6.03 -5.20 6.42
C TYR A 66 -6.86 -6.47 6.44
N SER A 67 -8.16 -6.33 6.24
CA SER A 67 -9.08 -7.43 6.01
C SER A 67 -9.60 -7.39 4.57
N ILE A 68 -9.82 -8.55 3.99
CA ILE A 68 -10.54 -8.74 2.74
C ILE A 68 -11.99 -9.03 3.07
N VAL A 69 -12.90 -8.24 2.52
CA VAL A 69 -14.34 -8.34 2.74
C VAL A 69 -15.04 -8.57 1.41
N HIS A 70 -15.82 -9.62 1.34
CA HIS A 70 -16.63 -9.97 0.18
C HIS A 70 -18.09 -9.50 0.35
N ARG A 71 -18.88 -9.58 -0.70
CA ARG A 71 -20.33 -9.39 -0.59
C ARG A 71 -20.94 -10.40 0.42
N SER A 72 -22.06 -10.07 1.03
CA SER A 72 -22.67 -10.86 2.12
C SER A 72 -22.86 -12.34 1.79
N SER A 73 -23.24 -12.67 0.54
CA SER A 73 -23.41 -14.07 0.09
C SER A 73 -22.08 -14.85 -0.07
N LYS A 74 -20.94 -14.21 0.13
CA LYS A 74 -19.58 -14.75 0.06
C LYS A 74 -18.75 -14.43 1.29
N ALA A 75 -19.35 -14.01 2.38
CA ALA A 75 -18.68 -13.64 3.62
C ALA A 75 -17.82 -14.78 4.23
N ASN A 76 -18.11 -16.04 3.86
CA ASN A 76 -17.27 -17.17 4.21
C ASN A 76 -15.87 -17.15 3.55
N GLN A 77 -15.62 -16.25 2.60
CA GLN A 77 -14.33 -16.01 1.95
C GLN A 77 -13.58 -14.82 2.55
N ASP A 78 -14.17 -14.12 3.51
CA ASP A 78 -13.51 -13.03 4.20
C ASP A 78 -12.24 -13.52 4.89
N SER A 79 -11.21 -12.68 4.89
CA SER A 79 -9.94 -13.04 5.48
C SER A 79 -9.25 -11.84 6.11
N ILE A 80 -8.34 -12.12 7.04
CA ILE A 80 -7.56 -11.10 7.75
C ILE A 80 -6.08 -11.34 7.45
N THR A 81 -5.44 -10.32 6.90
CA THR A 81 -3.99 -10.27 6.73
C THR A 81 -3.35 -9.57 7.93
N ARG A 82 -2.39 -10.23 8.55
CA ARG A 82 -1.69 -9.75 9.74
C ARG A 82 -0.22 -9.44 9.43
N PHE A 83 0.39 -8.62 10.28
CA PHE A 83 1.82 -8.38 10.19
C PHE A 83 2.61 -9.67 10.45
N ARG A 84 3.71 -9.79 9.72
CA ARG A 84 4.69 -10.87 9.87
C ARG A 84 6.07 -10.27 10.09
N ALA A 85 6.78 -10.76 11.08
CA ALA A 85 8.15 -10.33 11.32
C ALA A 85 9.04 -10.68 10.12
N VAL A 86 9.76 -9.69 9.64
CA VAL A 86 10.80 -9.84 8.61
C VAL A 86 12.10 -9.20 9.12
N PRO A 87 13.27 -9.79 8.80
CA PRO A 87 14.55 -9.34 9.38
C PRO A 87 14.89 -7.89 9.07
N GLU A 88 14.47 -7.39 7.92
CA GLU A 88 14.79 -6.05 7.42
C GLU A 88 13.82 -4.97 7.93
N ALA A 89 12.80 -5.34 8.71
CA ALA A 89 11.76 -4.42 9.13
C ALA A 89 12.28 -3.22 9.92
N THR A 90 11.74 -2.07 9.62
CA THR A 90 11.95 -0.78 10.30
C THR A 90 10.77 -0.45 11.22
N ARG A 91 10.92 0.58 12.04
CA ARG A 91 9.90 1.02 13.00
C ARG A 91 9.57 2.49 12.77
N PRO A 92 8.85 2.83 11.70
CA PRO A 92 8.55 4.21 11.38
C PRO A 92 7.70 4.87 12.49
N VAL A 93 7.99 6.13 12.73
CA VAL A 93 7.14 7.05 13.49
C VAL A 93 6.26 7.83 12.53
N ARG A 94 6.85 8.34 11.45
CA ARG A 94 6.16 9.15 10.44
C ARG A 94 6.42 8.60 9.04
N ILE A 95 5.38 8.60 8.22
CA ILE A 95 5.47 8.20 6.81
C ILE A 95 4.73 9.24 5.98
N ALA A 96 5.44 9.91 5.08
CA ALA A 96 4.83 10.71 4.02
C ALA A 96 4.74 9.87 2.74
N PHE A 97 3.54 9.70 2.19
CA PHE A 97 3.35 9.10 0.88
C PHE A 97 3.19 10.22 -0.16
N LEU A 98 4.06 10.21 -1.18
CA LEU A 98 3.89 11.07 -2.34
C LEU A 98 2.93 10.39 -3.32
N THR A 99 1.86 11.07 -3.69
CA THR A 99 0.78 10.48 -4.47
C THR A 99 0.35 11.36 -5.65
N THR A 100 -0.25 10.71 -6.62
CA THR A 100 -1.01 11.33 -7.71
C THR A 100 -2.36 10.63 -7.86
N ASP A 101 -3.24 11.16 -8.69
CA ASP A 101 -4.52 10.54 -9.08
C ASP A 101 -4.36 9.18 -9.78
N ALA A 102 -3.14 8.84 -10.22
CA ALA A 102 -2.79 7.52 -10.73
C ALA A 102 -2.31 6.53 -9.63
N THR A 103 -2.13 7.00 -8.39
CA THR A 103 -1.79 6.13 -7.25
C THR A 103 -3.01 5.31 -6.85
N ALA A 104 -2.98 3.97 -7.04
CA ALA A 104 -4.17 3.14 -6.93
C ALA A 104 -3.92 1.75 -6.31
N SER A 105 -5.01 1.10 -5.85
CA SER A 105 -5.06 -0.34 -5.55
C SER A 105 -4.04 -0.76 -4.48
N ALA A 106 -3.02 -1.60 -4.79
CA ALA A 106 -2.00 -2.05 -3.84
C ALA A 106 -1.25 -0.89 -3.18
N SER A 107 -1.06 0.24 -3.86
CA SER A 107 -0.51 1.47 -3.29
C SER A 107 -1.42 2.03 -2.19
N GLU A 108 -2.71 2.06 -2.43
CA GLU A 108 -3.69 2.56 -1.47
C GLU A 108 -3.86 1.59 -0.28
N ILE A 109 -3.71 0.26 -0.50
CA ILE A 109 -3.65 -0.71 0.60
C ILE A 109 -2.49 -0.38 1.54
N ASN A 110 -1.32 -0.04 1.02
CA ASN A 110 -0.16 0.36 1.82
C ASN A 110 -0.47 1.57 2.69
N ILE A 111 -0.95 2.65 2.07
CA ILE A 111 -1.27 3.91 2.76
C ILE A 111 -2.34 3.64 3.84
N ASN A 112 -3.43 2.98 3.44
CA ASN A 112 -4.56 2.72 4.33
C ASN A 112 -4.23 1.75 5.47
N ALA A 113 -3.38 0.76 5.23
CA ALA A 113 -2.91 -0.14 6.30
C ALA A 113 -2.03 0.60 7.31
N MET A 114 -1.03 1.35 6.82
CA MET A 114 -0.06 2.00 7.71
C MET A 114 -0.64 3.14 8.52
N ARG A 115 -1.68 3.86 8.02
CA ARG A 115 -2.33 4.94 8.79
C ARG A 115 -3.01 4.48 10.10
N ALA A 116 -3.21 3.19 10.27
CA ALA A 116 -3.71 2.64 11.53
C ALA A 116 -2.60 2.47 12.58
N TRP A 117 -1.31 2.58 12.18
CA TRP A 117 -0.18 2.17 13.00
C TRP A 117 0.94 3.19 13.13
N ALA A 118 0.98 4.19 12.25
CA ALA A 118 1.97 5.25 12.24
C ALA A 118 1.30 6.59 11.94
N GLU A 119 2.00 7.70 12.18
CA GLU A 119 1.59 8.99 11.68
C GLU A 119 1.83 9.03 10.17
N VAL A 120 0.75 9.07 9.40
CA VAL A 120 0.79 9.00 7.94
C VAL A 120 0.25 10.29 7.34
N ALA A 121 1.01 10.85 6.40
CA ALA A 121 0.62 11.98 5.57
C ALA A 121 0.53 11.57 4.09
N ILE A 122 -0.37 12.21 3.35
CA ILE A 122 -0.39 12.22 1.88
C ILE A 122 0.11 13.60 1.42
N VAL A 123 1.03 13.60 0.45
CA VAL A 123 1.57 14.81 -0.17
C VAL A 123 1.48 14.67 -1.69
N GLY A 124 0.91 15.65 -2.35
CA GLY A 124 0.66 15.64 -3.80
C GLY A 124 -0.83 15.78 -4.11
N SER A 125 -1.34 15.05 -5.08
CA SER A 125 -2.79 14.98 -5.33
C SER A 125 -3.41 13.78 -4.61
N ASP A 126 -4.75 13.74 -4.59
CA ASP A 126 -5.48 12.60 -4.03
C ASP A 126 -5.16 11.31 -4.81
N THR A 127 -5.42 10.17 -4.18
CA THR A 127 -5.27 8.87 -4.83
C THR A 127 -6.49 8.54 -5.70
N TYR A 128 -6.39 7.49 -6.50
CA TYR A 128 -7.44 7.09 -7.45
C TYR A 128 -8.77 6.71 -6.78
N GLY A 129 -8.73 6.15 -5.58
CA GLY A 129 -9.94 5.68 -4.91
C GLY A 129 -10.37 4.26 -5.32
N LYS A 130 -9.44 3.29 -5.28
CA LYS A 130 -9.74 1.90 -5.59
C LYS A 130 -9.54 0.98 -4.38
N PRO A 131 -10.49 0.98 -3.41
CA PRO A 131 -10.43 0.12 -2.22
C PRO A 131 -10.72 -1.36 -2.51
N VAL A 132 -10.81 -1.74 -3.78
CA VAL A 132 -11.27 -3.06 -4.23
C VAL A 132 -10.17 -3.83 -4.97
N GLY A 133 -10.24 -5.16 -4.87
CA GLY A 133 -9.36 -6.06 -5.58
C GLY A 133 -10.08 -6.92 -6.61
N GLN A 134 -9.29 -7.43 -7.56
CA GLN A 134 -9.75 -8.26 -8.66
C GLN A 134 -9.14 -9.65 -8.57
N LEU A 135 -9.96 -10.67 -8.83
CA LEU A 135 -9.49 -12.02 -9.14
C LEU A 135 -9.61 -12.29 -10.64
N ALA A 136 -8.69 -13.10 -11.13
CA ALA A 136 -8.67 -13.56 -12.50
C ALA A 136 -9.22 -14.98 -12.59
N PHE A 137 -10.11 -15.21 -13.53
CA PHE A 137 -10.73 -16.49 -13.80
C PHE A 137 -10.44 -16.89 -15.25
N ASP A 138 -9.83 -18.04 -15.46
CA ASP A 138 -9.63 -18.58 -16.79
C ASP A 138 -10.99 -19.14 -17.29
N LEU A 139 -11.42 -18.70 -18.47
CA LEU A 139 -12.65 -19.18 -19.08
C LEU A 139 -12.37 -20.55 -19.71
N SER A 140 -13.18 -21.56 -19.34
CA SER A 140 -12.93 -22.98 -19.62
C SER A 140 -12.90 -23.37 -21.10
N ASN A 141 -12.17 -24.42 -21.40
CA ASN A 141 -12.39 -25.41 -22.47
C ASN A 141 -11.96 -25.09 -23.91
N ALA A 142 -11.06 -24.29 -24.20
CA ALA A 142 -10.46 -23.94 -25.48
C ALA A 142 -10.30 -22.43 -25.66
N CYS A 143 -10.70 -21.68 -24.65
CA CYS A 143 -10.52 -20.22 -24.63
C CYS A 143 -9.27 -19.89 -23.81
N THR A 144 -8.39 -19.09 -24.37
CA THR A 144 -7.21 -18.53 -23.66
C THR A 144 -7.59 -17.24 -22.93
N ASP A 145 -8.88 -16.87 -22.95
CA ASP A 145 -9.36 -15.64 -22.35
C ASP A 145 -9.44 -15.74 -20.83
N ARG A 146 -9.09 -14.63 -20.19
CA ARG A 146 -9.09 -14.49 -18.75
C ARG A 146 -10.01 -13.36 -18.32
N LEU A 147 -11.05 -13.70 -17.57
CA LEU A 147 -11.97 -12.74 -16.98
C LEU A 147 -11.40 -12.17 -15.67
N ARG A 148 -11.34 -10.84 -15.55
CA ARG A 148 -10.99 -10.17 -14.30
C ARG A 148 -12.22 -9.51 -13.70
N LEU A 149 -12.57 -9.91 -12.48
CA LEU A 149 -13.73 -9.38 -11.75
C LEU A 149 -13.32 -8.75 -10.44
N VAL A 150 -13.92 -7.62 -10.12
CA VAL A 150 -13.89 -7.06 -8.76
C VAL A 150 -14.65 -8.02 -7.86
N THR A 151 -13.98 -8.57 -6.84
CA THR A 151 -14.54 -9.63 -5.99
C THR A 151 -14.53 -9.29 -4.52
N PHE A 152 -13.68 -8.37 -4.07
CA PHE A 152 -13.55 -8.01 -2.67
C PHE A 152 -13.20 -6.53 -2.47
N LYS A 153 -13.44 -6.05 -1.25
CA LYS A 153 -12.99 -4.77 -0.72
C LYS A 153 -11.93 -5.02 0.34
N THR A 154 -11.01 -4.08 0.51
CA THR A 154 -10.06 -4.09 1.62
C THR A 154 -10.42 -3.03 2.66
N VAL A 155 -10.26 -3.37 3.93
CA VAL A 155 -10.43 -2.45 5.07
C VAL A 155 -9.23 -2.56 5.98
N ASN A 156 -8.78 -1.44 6.56
CA ASN A 156 -7.65 -1.45 7.50
C ASN A 156 -8.05 -1.95 8.90
N ALA A 157 -7.10 -1.97 9.84
CA ALA A 157 -7.32 -2.40 11.21
C ALA A 157 -8.42 -1.60 11.95
N ASN A 158 -8.69 -0.36 11.53
CA ASN A 158 -9.73 0.50 12.09
C ASN A 158 -11.07 0.40 11.34
N GLY A 159 -11.22 -0.56 10.42
CA GLY A 159 -12.43 -0.75 9.63
C GLY A 159 -12.61 0.24 8.47
N VAL A 160 -11.59 1.03 8.14
CA VAL A 160 -11.67 2.03 7.07
C VAL A 160 -11.35 1.40 5.72
N GLY A 161 -12.27 1.56 4.74
CA GLY A 161 -12.12 0.97 3.40
C GLY A 161 -13.04 1.58 2.35
N ASP A 162 -13.73 2.69 2.66
CA ASP A 162 -14.70 3.32 1.76
C ASP A 162 -14.12 4.60 1.09
N TYR A 163 -12.85 4.54 0.65
CA TYR A 163 -12.15 5.65 0.00
C TYR A 163 -12.31 5.62 -1.52
N TYR A 164 -13.55 5.53 -2.02
CA TYR A 164 -13.84 5.47 -3.46
C TYR A 164 -13.53 6.78 -4.21
N GLU A 165 -13.41 7.90 -3.49
CA GLU A 165 -13.05 9.21 -4.03
C GLU A 165 -11.59 9.58 -3.73
N GLY A 166 -10.78 8.61 -3.29
CA GLY A 166 -9.40 8.82 -2.86
C GLY A 166 -9.20 8.81 -1.35
N LEU A 167 -7.96 8.81 -0.93
CA LEU A 167 -7.58 8.70 0.50
C LEU A 167 -7.41 10.05 1.19
N ALA A 168 -7.03 11.11 0.45
CA ALA A 168 -6.60 12.38 1.06
C ALA A 168 -7.68 13.01 1.93
N SER A 169 -8.95 12.98 1.49
CA SER A 169 -10.07 13.54 2.23
C SER A 169 -10.32 12.88 3.60
N SER A 170 -9.86 11.64 3.78
CA SER A 170 -10.01 10.86 5.00
C SER A 170 -8.75 10.80 5.87
N MET A 171 -7.66 11.47 5.44
CA MET A 171 -6.40 11.51 6.18
C MET A 171 -6.38 12.68 7.18
N THR A 172 -5.71 12.46 8.32
CA THR A 172 -5.45 13.53 9.28
C THR A 172 -4.48 14.55 8.72
N PHE A 173 -3.51 14.11 7.92
CA PHE A 173 -2.52 14.96 7.29
C PHE A 173 -2.55 14.74 5.78
N ALA A 174 -2.95 15.76 5.04
CA ALA A 174 -2.91 15.82 3.59
C ALA A 174 -2.44 17.21 3.15
N CYS A 175 -1.48 17.25 2.24
CA CYS A 175 -0.92 18.48 1.70
C CYS A 175 -0.98 18.40 0.17
N ALA A 176 -1.76 19.28 -0.44
CA ALA A 176 -1.81 19.37 -1.90
C ALA A 176 -0.50 20.00 -2.41
N ALA A 177 0.10 19.35 -3.39
CA ALA A 177 1.27 19.85 -4.10
C ALA A 177 1.17 19.43 -5.56
N ASP A 178 1.59 20.32 -6.45
CA ASP A 178 1.64 20.02 -7.87
C ASP A 178 2.90 19.20 -8.20
N ASP A 179 2.75 18.24 -9.14
CA ASP A 179 3.87 17.48 -9.69
C ASP A 179 4.18 18.03 -11.10
N THR A 180 5.07 19.02 -11.14
CA THR A 180 5.44 19.69 -12.39
C THR A 180 6.34 18.78 -13.21
N LEU A 181 5.87 18.38 -14.40
CA LEU A 181 6.64 17.53 -15.32
C LEU A 181 7.98 18.19 -15.69
N GLY A 182 9.06 17.46 -15.43
CA GLY A 182 10.43 17.92 -15.74
C GLY A 182 11.08 18.75 -14.63
N ALA A 183 10.39 18.97 -13.48
CA ALA A 183 11.03 19.55 -12.32
C ALA A 183 12.11 18.58 -11.77
N PRO A 184 13.22 19.09 -11.20
CA PRO A 184 14.18 18.26 -10.49
C PRO A 184 13.54 17.50 -9.35
N MET A 185 14.08 16.32 -9.03
CA MET A 185 13.60 15.55 -7.89
C MET A 185 13.90 16.31 -6.59
N GLY A 186 12.85 16.63 -5.84
CA GLY A 186 12.96 17.34 -4.57
C GLY A 186 12.55 18.83 -4.61
N ASP A 187 12.08 19.30 -5.74
CA ASP A 187 11.46 20.62 -5.89
C ASP A 187 9.97 20.58 -5.55
#